data_63a2a511040fc50d05c222a7ce64c0ec
#
_entry.id   63a2a511040fc50d05c222a7ce64c0ec
#
_cell.length_a   1.000
_cell.length_b   1.000
_cell.length_c   1.000
_cell.angle_alpha   90.00
_cell.angle_beta   90.00
_cell.angle_gamma   90.00
#
_symmetry.space_group_name_H-M   'P 1'
#
loop_
_entity.id
_entity.type
_entity.pdbx_description
1 polymer ?
#
loop_
_entity_poly.entity_id
_entity_poly.type
_entity_poly.pdbx_seq_one_letter_code
_entity_poly.pdbx_strand_id
1 'polypeptide(L)'
;VVGPFFSFEGPEGAGKTTIIAMLKDFLTERGWEVVATREPGGIEIAEEIRSIILNPAYIKMDGRTEALLYAAARRQHLVEKIIPAMTSGKIVLCDRFIDSSLAYQGFARGLGMDEILSINQFAIDGYFPSLTFYFDLEPEVGLERIRKSQQREINRLDMESLSFHHKVRQGYLQLAQRFPERIVQIDASKPVDEVLADTAHIILKKLGEQEKSFDHET
;
A
#
# COMPACT_ATOMS: atom_id res chain seq x y z
N VAL A 1 17.85 -1.13 16.52
CA VAL A 1 17.65 -0.57 15.17
C VAL A 1 16.19 -0.74 14.80
N VAL A 2 15.53 0.33 14.35
CA VAL A 2 14.14 0.26 13.88
C VAL A 2 14.16 -0.28 12.45
N GLY A 3 13.39 -1.33 12.19
CA GLY A 3 13.29 -1.93 10.85
C GLY A 3 12.58 -0.99 9.86
N PRO A 4 12.90 -1.06 8.57
CA PRO A 4 12.27 -0.23 7.56
C PRO A 4 10.84 -0.68 7.25
N PHE A 5 10.00 0.29 6.89
CA PHE A 5 8.63 0.08 6.49
C PHE A 5 8.45 0.49 5.01
N PHE A 6 7.96 -0.42 4.20
CA PHE A 6 7.67 -0.23 2.79
C PHE A 6 6.20 -0.46 2.50
N SER A 7 5.56 0.45 1.76
CA SER A 7 4.20 0.26 1.26
C SER A 7 4.19 0.00 -0.25
N PHE A 8 3.21 -0.75 -0.70
CA PHE A 8 3.00 -1.15 -2.08
C PHE A 8 1.63 -0.67 -2.53
N GLU A 9 1.61 0.22 -3.49
CA GLU A 9 0.44 0.95 -3.92
C GLU A 9 0.17 0.73 -5.41
N GLY A 10 -1.03 1.05 -5.84
CA GLY A 10 -1.41 0.98 -7.25
C GLY A 10 -2.81 0.41 -7.46
N PRO A 11 -3.30 0.38 -8.71
CA PRO A 11 -4.64 -0.07 -9.04
C PRO A 11 -4.83 -1.56 -8.72
N GLU A 12 -6.08 -1.99 -8.80
CA GLU A 12 -6.42 -3.40 -8.69
C GLU A 12 -5.80 -4.19 -9.85
N GLY A 13 -5.36 -5.42 -9.58
CA GLY A 13 -4.72 -6.28 -10.60
C GLY A 13 -3.28 -5.91 -10.99
N ALA A 14 -2.67 -4.92 -10.31
CA ALA A 14 -1.28 -4.52 -10.57
C ALA A 14 -0.21 -5.53 -10.07
N GLY A 15 -0.61 -6.63 -9.43
CA GLY A 15 0.31 -7.70 -8.99
C GLY A 15 0.99 -7.46 -7.65
N LYS A 16 0.60 -6.45 -6.88
CA LYS A 16 1.19 -6.09 -5.58
C LYS A 16 1.37 -7.28 -4.63
N THR A 17 0.29 -8.00 -4.36
CA THR A 17 0.29 -9.14 -3.43
C THR A 17 1.26 -10.23 -3.85
N THR A 18 1.36 -10.52 -5.16
CA THR A 18 2.31 -11.49 -5.72
C THR A 18 3.74 -11.03 -5.49
N ILE A 19 4.05 -9.78 -5.83
CA ILE A 19 5.40 -9.22 -5.64
C ILE A 19 5.78 -9.16 -4.16
N ILE A 20 4.86 -8.80 -3.26
CA ILE A 20 5.10 -8.80 -1.81
C ILE A 20 5.47 -10.21 -1.31
N ALA A 21 4.75 -11.24 -1.76
CA ALA A 21 5.05 -12.62 -1.38
C ALA A 21 6.45 -13.04 -1.86
N MET A 22 6.77 -12.80 -3.13
CA MET A 22 8.09 -13.09 -3.70
C MET A 22 9.22 -12.29 -3.03
N LEU A 23 9.00 -11.00 -2.72
CA LEU A 23 9.96 -10.17 -1.99
C LEU A 23 10.19 -10.67 -0.56
N LYS A 24 9.13 -11.11 0.13
CA LYS A 24 9.26 -11.70 1.46
C LYS A 24 10.19 -12.91 1.43
N ASP A 25 9.97 -13.84 0.49
CA ASP A 25 10.81 -15.03 0.36
C ASP A 25 12.25 -14.64 -0.01
N PHE A 26 12.41 -13.76 -1.00
CA PHE A 26 13.71 -13.26 -1.47
C PHE A 26 14.55 -12.61 -0.34
N LEU A 27 13.92 -11.79 0.51
CA LEU A 27 14.61 -11.13 1.63
C LEU A 27 14.87 -12.11 2.79
N THR A 28 13.95 -13.04 3.05
CA THR A 28 14.09 -14.04 4.10
C THR A 28 15.25 -15.00 3.79
N GLU A 29 15.42 -15.42 2.53
CA GLU A 29 16.56 -16.25 2.08
C GLU A 29 17.91 -15.53 2.26
N ARG A 30 17.91 -14.21 2.34
CA ARG A 30 19.10 -13.37 2.61
C ARG A 30 19.30 -13.05 4.08
N GLY A 31 18.52 -13.66 4.97
CA GLY A 31 18.66 -13.54 6.43
C GLY A 31 17.89 -12.38 7.06
N TRP A 32 17.04 -11.65 6.30
CA TRP A 32 16.20 -10.60 6.87
C TRP A 32 14.94 -11.17 7.52
N GLU A 33 14.55 -10.65 8.68
CA GLU A 33 13.23 -10.91 9.24
C GLU A 33 12.19 -10.00 8.58
N VAL A 34 11.17 -10.59 7.95
CA VAL A 34 10.18 -9.86 7.14
C VAL A 34 8.76 -10.12 7.64
N VAL A 35 8.00 -9.05 7.86
CA VAL A 35 6.55 -9.09 8.12
C VAL A 35 5.82 -8.55 6.90
N ALA A 36 5.08 -9.42 6.21
CA ALA A 36 4.14 -9.02 5.17
C ALA A 36 2.74 -8.83 5.78
N THR A 37 2.08 -7.74 5.39
CA THR A 37 0.74 -7.38 5.87
C THR A 37 -0.03 -6.58 4.81
N ARG A 38 -1.29 -6.20 5.09
CA ARG A 38 -2.12 -5.45 4.15
C ARG A 38 -3.10 -4.51 4.86
N GLU A 39 -3.55 -3.51 4.14
CA GLU A 39 -4.66 -2.63 4.53
C GLU A 39 -5.78 -2.58 3.46
N PRO A 40 -7.03 -2.39 3.91
CA PRO A 40 -7.48 -2.50 5.28
C PRO A 40 -7.43 -3.95 5.74
N GLY A 41 -7.20 -4.17 7.04
CA GLY A 41 -7.12 -5.50 7.64
C GLY A 41 -5.77 -5.82 8.29
N GLY A 42 -5.39 -7.08 8.29
CA GLY A 42 -4.11 -7.55 8.81
C GLY A 42 -4.07 -7.84 10.31
N ILE A 43 -5.07 -7.40 11.07
CA ILE A 43 -5.33 -7.70 12.49
C ILE A 43 -6.85 -7.72 12.73
N GLU A 44 -7.30 -8.32 13.83
CA GLU A 44 -8.71 -8.65 14.07
C GLU A 44 -9.65 -7.45 13.92
N ILE A 45 -9.44 -6.38 14.68
CA ILE A 45 -10.30 -5.17 14.63
C ILE A 45 -10.30 -4.56 13.22
N ALA A 46 -9.15 -4.52 12.55
CA ALA A 46 -9.07 -3.96 11.20
C ALA A 46 -9.76 -4.87 10.16
N GLU A 47 -9.81 -6.19 10.35
CA GLU A 47 -10.59 -7.11 9.50
C GLU A 47 -12.10 -6.89 9.67
N GLU A 48 -12.58 -6.64 10.89
CA GLU A 48 -13.98 -6.29 11.14
C GLU A 48 -14.35 -4.98 10.42
N ILE A 49 -13.51 -3.96 10.53
CA ILE A 49 -13.72 -2.69 9.81
C ILE A 49 -13.65 -2.93 8.29
N ARG A 50 -12.71 -3.75 7.81
CA ARG A 50 -12.61 -4.14 6.40
C ARG A 50 -13.90 -4.76 5.90
N SER A 51 -14.51 -5.64 6.68
CA SER A 51 -15.76 -6.32 6.30
C SER A 51 -16.88 -5.30 6.04
N ILE A 52 -16.91 -4.20 6.78
CA ILE A 52 -17.85 -3.10 6.56
C ILE A 52 -17.49 -2.32 5.30
N ILE A 53 -16.23 -1.90 5.15
CA ILE A 53 -15.77 -1.05 4.04
C ILE A 53 -16.01 -1.74 2.69
N LEU A 54 -15.69 -3.02 2.58
CA LEU A 54 -15.69 -3.76 1.31
C LEU A 54 -17.00 -4.46 0.99
N ASN A 55 -17.99 -4.44 1.89
CA ASN A 55 -19.27 -5.12 1.71
C ASN A 55 -20.04 -4.56 0.49
N PRO A 56 -20.31 -5.39 -0.53
CA PRO A 56 -21.02 -4.94 -1.73
C PRO A 56 -22.46 -4.45 -1.45
N ALA A 57 -23.06 -4.83 -0.32
CA ALA A 57 -24.40 -4.38 0.06
C ALA A 57 -24.44 -2.91 0.51
N TYR A 58 -23.28 -2.33 0.89
CA TYR A 58 -23.22 -0.97 1.46
C TYR A 58 -22.93 0.10 0.39
N ILE A 59 -23.66 0.05 -0.71
CA ILE A 59 -23.54 1.00 -1.85
C ILE A 59 -23.83 2.46 -1.47
N LYS A 60 -24.55 2.69 -0.36
CA LYS A 60 -24.88 4.03 0.14
C LYS A 60 -23.85 4.59 1.11
N MET A 61 -22.73 3.91 1.31
CA MET A 61 -21.69 4.40 2.22
C MET A 61 -21.21 5.78 1.77
N ASP A 62 -21.33 6.76 2.67
CA ASP A 62 -20.83 8.11 2.44
C ASP A 62 -19.30 8.13 2.31
N GLY A 63 -18.76 8.96 1.41
CA GLY A 63 -17.32 8.98 1.15
C GLY A 63 -16.47 9.39 2.36
N ARG A 64 -16.96 10.28 3.23
CA ARG A 64 -16.25 10.65 4.47
C ARG A 64 -16.31 9.53 5.49
N THR A 65 -17.44 8.82 5.59
CA THR A 65 -17.55 7.60 6.41
C THR A 65 -16.53 6.55 5.94
N GLU A 66 -16.43 6.31 4.62
CA GLU A 66 -15.42 5.43 4.03
C GLU A 66 -14.02 5.83 4.46
N ALA A 67 -13.65 7.11 4.30
CA ALA A 67 -12.33 7.64 4.65
C ALA A 67 -11.99 7.47 6.14
N LEU A 68 -12.95 7.74 7.03
CA LEU A 68 -12.79 7.60 8.48
C LEU A 68 -12.62 6.13 8.90
N LEU A 69 -13.35 5.21 8.28
CA LEU A 69 -13.21 3.78 8.52
C LEU A 69 -11.83 3.27 8.08
N TYR A 70 -11.32 3.72 6.92
CA TYR A 70 -9.94 3.41 6.49
C TYR A 70 -8.91 3.93 7.49
N ALA A 71 -9.06 5.17 7.96
CA ALA A 71 -8.13 5.75 8.93
C ALA A 71 -8.18 5.03 10.29
N ALA A 72 -9.37 4.62 10.75
CA ALA A 72 -9.53 3.84 11.99
C ALA A 72 -8.88 2.46 11.89
N ALA A 73 -9.12 1.71 10.80
CA ALA A 73 -8.50 0.42 10.55
C ALA A 73 -6.97 0.54 10.48
N ARG A 74 -6.46 1.57 9.81
CA ARG A 74 -5.04 1.90 9.70
C ARG A 74 -4.39 2.15 11.05
N ARG A 75 -5.02 2.97 11.90
CA ARG A 75 -4.49 3.25 13.25
C ARG A 75 -4.32 1.98 14.05
N GLN A 76 -5.33 1.12 14.10
CA GLN A 76 -5.27 -0.11 14.85
C GLN A 76 -4.22 -1.08 14.29
N HIS A 77 -4.18 -1.24 12.97
CA HIS A 77 -3.17 -2.06 12.31
C HIS A 77 -1.74 -1.57 12.56
N LEU A 78 -1.54 -0.26 12.53
CA LEU A 78 -0.24 0.36 12.77
C LEU A 78 0.26 0.05 14.19
N VAL A 79 -0.57 0.28 15.23
CA VAL A 79 -0.14 0.11 16.62
C VAL A 79 -0.01 -1.35 17.05
N GLU A 80 -0.81 -2.22 16.45
CA GLU A 80 -0.85 -3.63 16.86
C GLU A 80 0.15 -4.50 16.08
N LYS A 81 0.51 -4.14 14.84
CA LYS A 81 1.34 -4.97 13.99
C LYS A 81 2.56 -4.27 13.41
N ILE A 82 2.40 -3.10 12.76
CA ILE A 82 3.49 -2.44 12.04
C ILE A 82 4.54 -1.92 13.01
N ILE A 83 4.15 -1.12 14.00
CA ILE A 83 5.08 -0.54 14.98
C ILE A 83 5.85 -1.62 15.75
N PRO A 84 5.20 -2.67 16.32
CA PRO A 84 5.92 -3.75 16.99
C PRO A 84 6.92 -4.47 16.09
N ALA A 85 6.57 -4.73 14.83
CA ALA A 85 7.47 -5.35 13.87
C ALA A 85 8.70 -4.46 13.59
N MET A 86 8.48 -3.18 13.29
CA MET A 86 9.56 -2.21 13.09
C MET A 86 10.47 -2.08 14.31
N THR A 87 9.88 -1.96 15.51
CA THR A 87 10.63 -1.84 16.79
C THR A 87 11.48 -3.08 17.06
N SER A 88 11.05 -4.26 16.58
CA SER A 88 11.82 -5.50 16.65
C SER A 88 12.88 -5.62 15.54
N GLY A 89 13.13 -4.57 14.74
CA GLY A 89 14.13 -4.56 13.67
C GLY A 89 13.69 -5.29 12.39
N LYS A 90 12.43 -5.69 12.29
CA LYS A 90 11.93 -6.44 11.11
C LYS A 90 11.60 -5.50 9.96
N ILE A 91 11.80 -5.97 8.73
CA ILE A 91 11.31 -5.29 7.52
C ILE A 91 9.80 -5.49 7.43
N VAL A 92 9.05 -4.39 7.25
CA VAL A 92 7.60 -4.46 7.04
C VAL A 92 7.28 -4.18 5.56
N LEU A 93 6.57 -5.11 4.93
CA LEU A 93 6.02 -4.98 3.57
C LEU A 93 4.49 -4.91 3.69
N CYS A 94 3.89 -3.78 3.34
CA CYS A 94 2.44 -3.56 3.49
C CYS A 94 1.76 -3.34 2.14
N ASP A 95 0.82 -4.21 1.79
CA ASP A 95 -0.05 -4.04 0.62
C ASP A 95 -1.08 -2.95 0.93
N ARG A 96 -0.88 -1.77 0.38
CA ARG A 96 -1.58 -0.51 0.62
C ARG A 96 -1.31 0.11 1.99
N PHE A 97 -1.29 1.44 2.00
CA PHE A 97 -1.22 2.28 3.20
C PHE A 97 -1.87 3.63 2.93
N ILE A 98 -1.32 4.72 3.46
CA ILE A 98 -1.88 6.08 3.37
C ILE A 98 -2.12 6.54 1.93
N ASP A 99 -1.23 6.22 1.00
CA ASP A 99 -1.29 6.72 -0.38
C ASP A 99 -2.51 6.16 -1.13
N SER A 100 -2.98 4.95 -0.77
CA SER A 100 -4.29 4.44 -1.22
C SER A 100 -5.44 5.36 -0.82
N SER A 101 -5.48 5.83 0.43
CA SER A 101 -6.54 6.75 0.87
C SER A 101 -6.48 8.10 0.16
N LEU A 102 -5.27 8.61 -0.11
CA LEU A 102 -5.09 9.87 -0.84
C LEU A 102 -5.56 9.74 -2.30
N ALA A 103 -5.26 8.61 -2.96
CA ALA A 103 -5.67 8.36 -4.34
C ALA A 103 -7.17 8.06 -4.47
N TYR A 104 -7.72 7.18 -3.63
CA TYR A 104 -9.11 6.72 -3.70
C TYR A 104 -10.08 7.73 -3.09
N GLN A 105 -9.94 8.04 -1.79
CA GLN A 105 -10.87 8.93 -1.08
C GLN A 105 -10.56 10.40 -1.39
N GLY A 106 -9.29 10.79 -1.36
CA GLY A 106 -8.87 12.16 -1.60
C GLY A 106 -9.15 12.61 -3.02
N PHE A 107 -8.57 11.94 -4.00
CA PHE A 107 -8.64 12.35 -5.40
C PHE A 107 -9.87 11.79 -6.12
N ALA A 108 -10.04 10.47 -6.19
CA ALA A 108 -11.07 9.86 -7.02
C ALA A 108 -12.50 10.11 -6.48
N ARG A 109 -12.70 10.08 -5.15
CA ARG A 109 -13.97 10.48 -4.50
C ARG A 109 -14.15 12.00 -4.44
N GLY A 110 -13.09 12.79 -4.68
CA GLY A 110 -13.16 14.25 -4.64
C GLY A 110 -13.29 14.86 -3.24
N LEU A 111 -12.85 14.14 -2.20
CA LEU A 111 -12.87 14.67 -0.82
C LEU A 111 -11.73 15.66 -0.53
N GLY A 112 -10.75 15.77 -1.43
CA GLY A 112 -9.55 16.56 -1.25
C GLY A 112 -8.38 15.73 -0.69
N MET A 113 -7.22 15.80 -1.37
CA MET A 113 -6.03 15.07 -0.90
C MET A 113 -5.50 15.60 0.44
N ASP A 114 -5.58 16.91 0.66
CA ASP A 114 -5.06 17.53 1.88
C ASP A 114 -5.95 17.23 3.10
N GLU A 115 -7.27 17.18 2.92
CA GLU A 115 -8.23 16.78 3.93
C GLU A 115 -8.01 15.32 4.35
N ILE A 116 -7.85 14.43 3.36
CA ILE A 116 -7.56 13.01 3.63
C ILE A 116 -6.19 12.82 4.25
N LEU A 117 -5.18 13.60 3.83
CA LEU A 117 -3.86 13.58 4.44
C LEU A 117 -3.93 13.99 5.92
N SER A 118 -4.68 15.05 6.25
CA SER A 118 -4.84 15.53 7.63
C SER A 118 -5.44 14.46 8.55
N ILE A 119 -6.53 13.78 8.11
CA ILE A 119 -7.15 12.69 8.87
C ILE A 119 -6.15 11.54 9.08
N ASN A 120 -5.40 11.21 8.04
CA ASN A 120 -4.43 10.12 8.12
C ASN A 120 -3.18 10.50 8.90
N GLN A 121 -2.73 11.75 8.89
CA GLN A 121 -1.64 12.21 9.76
C GLN A 121 -1.98 12.02 11.24
N PHE A 122 -3.22 12.32 11.64
CA PHE A 122 -3.69 11.99 12.99
C PHE A 122 -3.65 10.48 13.26
N ALA A 123 -4.09 9.66 12.32
CA ALA A 123 -4.14 8.20 12.49
C ALA A 123 -2.74 7.56 12.57
N ILE A 124 -1.80 7.99 11.71
CA ILE A 124 -0.47 7.37 11.62
C ILE A 124 0.57 7.94 12.57
N ASP A 125 0.30 9.12 13.17
CA ASP A 125 1.16 9.72 14.19
C ASP A 125 2.66 9.80 13.77
N GLY A 126 2.92 10.25 12.54
CA GLY A 126 4.25 10.39 11.97
C GLY A 126 4.88 9.11 11.38
N TYR A 127 4.26 7.95 11.50
CA TYR A 127 4.77 6.69 10.94
C TYR A 127 4.49 6.57 9.44
N PHE A 128 5.30 7.26 8.62
CA PHE A 128 5.26 7.10 7.17
C PHE A 128 6.11 5.92 6.69
N PRO A 129 5.77 5.31 5.53
CA PRO A 129 6.67 4.37 4.87
C PRO A 129 8.01 5.02 4.52
N SER A 130 9.11 4.29 4.69
CA SER A 130 10.45 4.69 4.24
C SER A 130 10.50 4.89 2.73
N LEU A 131 9.81 4.01 1.99
CA LEU A 131 9.49 4.14 0.56
C LEU A 131 8.11 3.56 0.30
N THR A 132 7.43 4.16 -0.68
CA THR A 132 6.20 3.65 -1.29
C THR A 132 6.50 3.23 -2.72
N PHE A 133 6.21 2.00 -3.09
CA PHE A 133 6.31 1.50 -4.45
C PHE A 133 4.94 1.64 -5.13
N TYR A 134 4.84 2.56 -6.06
CA TYR A 134 3.64 2.74 -6.88
C TYR A 134 3.73 1.88 -8.14
N PHE A 135 2.96 0.80 -8.19
CA PHE A 135 2.83 -0.10 -9.32
C PHE A 135 1.87 0.51 -10.35
N ASP A 136 2.43 1.21 -11.34
CA ASP A 136 1.63 1.84 -12.39
C ASP A 136 1.17 0.82 -13.42
N LEU A 137 -0.14 0.78 -13.65
CA LEU A 137 -0.78 -0.09 -14.62
C LEU A 137 -2.04 0.60 -15.17
N GLU A 138 -2.29 0.42 -16.47
CA GLU A 138 -3.57 0.84 -17.06
C GLU A 138 -4.74 0.11 -16.39
N PRO A 139 -5.80 0.82 -15.98
CA PRO A 139 -6.93 0.22 -15.26
C PRO A 139 -7.58 -0.94 -16.00
N GLU A 140 -7.69 -0.84 -17.34
CA GLU A 140 -8.26 -1.89 -18.19
C GLU A 140 -7.49 -3.20 -18.06
N VAL A 141 -6.16 -3.12 -18.06
CA VAL A 141 -5.29 -4.31 -17.92
C VAL A 141 -5.45 -4.92 -16.55
N GLY A 142 -5.50 -4.11 -15.50
CA GLY A 142 -5.71 -4.57 -14.12
C GLY A 142 -7.06 -5.27 -13.95
N LEU A 143 -8.13 -4.65 -14.42
CA LEU A 143 -9.49 -5.21 -14.36
C LEU A 143 -9.63 -6.50 -15.19
N GLU A 144 -8.95 -6.59 -16.34
CA GLU A 144 -8.92 -7.82 -17.13
C GLU A 144 -8.21 -8.96 -16.40
N ARG A 145 -7.07 -8.68 -15.74
CA ARG A 145 -6.35 -9.66 -14.90
C ARG A 145 -7.24 -10.19 -13.78
N ILE A 146 -8.01 -9.33 -13.12
CA ILE A 146 -8.96 -9.72 -12.06
C ILE A 146 -10.06 -10.60 -12.62
N ARG A 147 -10.67 -10.24 -13.75
CA ARG A 147 -11.73 -11.04 -14.39
C ARG A 147 -11.27 -12.46 -14.77
N LYS A 148 -10.00 -12.60 -15.15
CA LYS A 148 -9.40 -13.90 -15.49
C LYS A 148 -9.07 -14.74 -14.26
N SER A 149 -8.89 -14.10 -13.09
CA SER A 149 -8.62 -14.78 -11.82
C SER A 149 -9.93 -15.23 -11.17
N GLN A 150 -10.27 -16.51 -11.29
CA GLN A 150 -11.50 -17.10 -10.72
C GLN A 150 -11.51 -17.22 -9.18
N GLN A 151 -10.44 -16.77 -8.50
CA GLN A 151 -10.22 -17.05 -7.06
C GLN A 151 -10.46 -15.85 -6.14
N ARG A 152 -10.86 -14.68 -6.66
CA ARG A 152 -11.05 -13.49 -5.86
C ARG A 152 -12.52 -13.11 -5.73
N GLU A 153 -12.98 -12.85 -4.51
CA GLU A 153 -14.29 -12.23 -4.24
C GLU A 153 -14.32 -10.80 -4.79
N ILE A 154 -15.42 -10.46 -5.46
CA ILE A 154 -15.69 -9.10 -5.94
C ILE A 154 -16.11 -8.26 -4.73
N ASN A 155 -15.38 -7.19 -4.46
CA ASN A 155 -15.69 -6.24 -3.40
C ASN A 155 -16.34 -4.97 -3.94
N ARG A 156 -16.80 -4.09 -3.05
CA ARG A 156 -17.49 -2.85 -3.39
C ARG A 156 -16.68 -1.92 -4.30
N LEU A 157 -15.37 -1.84 -4.13
CA LEU A 157 -14.51 -0.98 -4.95
C LEU A 157 -14.28 -1.56 -6.36
N ASP A 158 -14.34 -2.88 -6.51
CA ASP A 158 -14.25 -3.54 -7.83
C ASP A 158 -15.50 -3.25 -8.69
N MET A 159 -16.60 -2.84 -8.08
CA MET A 159 -17.86 -2.46 -8.74
C MET A 159 -17.88 -1.01 -9.23
N GLU A 160 -16.86 -0.22 -8.92
CA GLU A 160 -16.74 1.16 -9.37
C GLU A 160 -16.55 1.25 -10.90
N SER A 161 -16.90 2.40 -11.46
CA SER A 161 -16.79 2.62 -12.91
C SER A 161 -15.32 2.65 -13.35
N LEU A 162 -15.08 2.34 -14.63
CA LEU A 162 -13.76 2.48 -15.23
C LEU A 162 -13.22 3.92 -15.09
N SER A 163 -14.10 4.92 -15.21
CA SER A 163 -13.76 6.33 -14.99
C SER A 163 -13.23 6.59 -13.58
N PHE A 164 -13.78 5.91 -12.56
CA PHE A 164 -13.27 5.99 -11.19
C PHE A 164 -11.84 5.42 -11.09
N HIS A 165 -11.58 4.26 -11.69
CA HIS A 165 -10.26 3.66 -11.70
C HIS A 165 -9.21 4.51 -12.42
N HIS A 166 -9.59 5.20 -13.51
CA HIS A 166 -8.72 6.20 -14.16
C HIS A 166 -8.40 7.37 -13.23
N LYS A 167 -9.38 7.89 -12.48
CA LYS A 167 -9.13 8.92 -11.46
C LYS A 167 -8.18 8.42 -10.37
N VAL A 168 -8.34 7.18 -9.90
CA VAL A 168 -7.41 6.59 -8.91
C VAL A 168 -5.98 6.59 -9.45
N ARG A 169 -5.77 6.14 -10.70
CA ARG A 169 -4.45 6.16 -11.34
C ARG A 169 -3.90 7.59 -11.42
N GLN A 170 -4.72 8.55 -11.86
CA GLN A 170 -4.31 9.97 -11.88
C GLN A 170 -3.93 10.48 -10.49
N GLY A 171 -4.66 10.08 -9.45
CA GLY A 171 -4.33 10.38 -8.06
C GLY A 171 -2.96 9.88 -7.66
N TYR A 172 -2.63 8.63 -7.98
CA TYR A 172 -1.29 8.08 -7.71
C TYR A 172 -0.18 8.78 -8.48
N LEU A 173 -0.40 9.12 -9.75
CA LEU A 173 0.58 9.88 -10.54
C LEU A 173 0.85 11.27 -9.94
N GLN A 174 -0.19 11.96 -9.46
CA GLN A 174 -0.02 13.22 -8.74
C GLN A 174 0.74 13.04 -7.42
N LEU A 175 0.48 11.97 -6.68
CA LEU A 175 1.21 11.66 -5.44
C LEU A 175 2.69 11.36 -5.70
N ALA A 176 3.01 10.64 -6.76
CA ALA A 176 4.40 10.38 -7.16
C ALA A 176 5.14 11.68 -7.51
N GLN A 177 4.47 12.63 -8.17
CA GLN A 177 5.03 13.95 -8.44
C GLN A 177 5.15 14.83 -7.18
N ARG A 178 4.21 14.70 -6.24
CA ARG A 178 4.19 15.49 -4.99
C ARG A 178 5.22 15.01 -3.96
N PHE A 179 5.52 13.71 -3.94
CA PHE A 179 6.42 13.06 -2.96
C PHE A 179 7.50 12.22 -3.64
N PRO A 180 8.32 12.79 -4.55
CA PRO A 180 9.26 12.03 -5.38
C PRO A 180 10.37 11.34 -4.59
N GLU A 181 10.74 11.86 -3.41
CA GLU A 181 11.74 11.25 -2.53
C GLU A 181 11.22 10.03 -1.77
N ARG A 182 9.89 9.85 -1.67
CA ARG A 182 9.25 8.75 -0.95
C ARG A 182 8.54 7.76 -1.86
N ILE A 183 7.96 8.22 -2.98
CA ILE A 183 7.18 7.38 -3.89
C ILE A 183 7.98 7.07 -5.13
N VAL A 184 8.25 5.77 -5.33
CA VAL A 184 8.95 5.24 -6.50
C VAL A 184 7.93 4.57 -7.43
N GLN A 185 7.87 5.03 -8.67
CA GLN A 185 6.99 4.42 -9.68
C GLN A 185 7.65 3.17 -10.28
N ILE A 186 6.90 2.09 -10.33
CA ILE A 186 7.28 0.79 -10.91
C ILE A 186 6.33 0.49 -12.08
N ASP A 187 6.87 0.18 -13.24
CA ASP A 187 6.10 -0.25 -14.40
C ASP A 187 5.57 -1.68 -14.19
N ALA A 188 4.30 -1.80 -13.77
CA ALA A 188 3.64 -3.08 -13.51
C ALA A 188 3.07 -3.75 -14.77
N SER A 189 3.31 -3.20 -15.95
CA SER A 189 3.00 -3.85 -17.24
C SER A 189 4.03 -4.91 -17.63
N LYS A 190 5.25 -4.80 -17.10
CA LYS A 190 6.37 -5.72 -17.34
C LYS A 190 6.08 -7.14 -16.82
N PRO A 191 6.87 -8.14 -17.27
CA PRO A 191 6.87 -9.48 -16.67
C PRO A 191 7.14 -9.44 -15.15
N VAL A 192 6.52 -10.36 -14.42
CA VAL A 192 6.59 -10.38 -12.94
C VAL A 192 8.02 -10.45 -12.41
N ASP A 193 8.90 -11.19 -13.08
CA ASP A 193 10.30 -11.32 -12.66
C ASP A 193 11.08 -10.01 -12.82
N GLU A 194 10.77 -9.21 -13.83
CA GLU A 194 11.37 -7.87 -14.01
C GLU A 194 10.86 -6.90 -12.94
N VAL A 195 9.55 -6.90 -12.68
CA VAL A 195 8.95 -6.08 -11.61
C VAL A 195 9.55 -6.43 -10.25
N LEU A 196 9.74 -7.72 -9.97
CA LEU A 196 10.41 -8.20 -8.76
C LEU A 196 11.85 -7.69 -8.68
N ALA A 197 12.62 -7.85 -9.76
CA ALA A 197 14.03 -7.44 -9.81
C ALA A 197 14.18 -5.93 -9.60
N ASP A 198 13.37 -5.11 -10.29
CA ASP A 198 13.37 -3.64 -10.14
C ASP A 198 13.07 -3.24 -8.68
N THR A 199 12.05 -3.84 -8.08
CA THR A 199 11.62 -3.53 -6.71
C THR A 199 12.66 -4.00 -5.68
N ALA A 200 13.17 -5.23 -5.82
CA ALA A 200 14.17 -5.79 -4.93
C ALA A 200 15.50 -4.99 -4.96
N HIS A 201 15.93 -4.54 -6.14
CA HIS A 201 17.12 -3.71 -6.28
C HIS A 201 17.00 -2.41 -5.45
N ILE A 202 15.86 -1.74 -5.53
CA ILE A 202 15.63 -0.49 -4.78
C ILE A 202 15.60 -0.74 -3.28
N ILE A 203 14.93 -1.82 -2.83
CA ILE A 203 14.91 -2.22 -1.41
C ILE A 203 16.32 -2.49 -0.90
N LEU A 204 17.12 -3.32 -1.61
CA LEU A 204 18.49 -3.65 -1.21
C LEU A 204 19.38 -2.42 -1.12
N LYS A 205 19.26 -1.50 -2.08
CA LYS A 205 19.96 -0.21 -2.03
C LYS A 205 19.60 0.57 -0.78
N LYS A 206 18.31 0.65 -0.43
CA LYS A 206 17.83 1.36 0.77
C LYS A 206 18.32 0.71 2.06
N LEU A 207 18.36 -0.63 2.13
CA LEU A 207 18.89 -1.38 3.27
C LEU A 207 20.41 -1.18 3.42
N GLY A 208 21.17 -1.21 2.34
CA GLY A 208 22.62 -0.98 2.35
C GLY A 208 23.02 0.47 2.71
N GLU A 209 22.17 1.45 2.42
CA GLU A 209 22.34 2.83 2.88
C GLU A 209 22.16 2.96 4.40
N GLN A 210 21.25 2.17 4.99
CA GLN A 210 21.05 2.12 6.44
C GLN A 210 22.25 1.47 7.16
N GLU A 211 22.77 0.36 6.67
CA GLU A 211 23.94 -0.30 7.25
C GLU A 211 25.18 0.64 7.29
N LYS A 212 25.45 1.36 6.19
CA LYS A 212 26.58 2.31 6.11
C LYS A 212 26.44 3.52 7.06
N SER A 213 25.23 3.96 7.38
CA SER A 213 25.01 5.06 8.30
C SER A 213 25.34 4.68 9.76
N PHE A 214 25.25 3.39 10.13
CA PHE A 214 25.60 2.90 11.46
C PHE A 214 27.11 2.72 11.65
N ASP A 215 27.85 2.35 10.59
CA ASP A 215 29.31 2.17 10.65
C ASP A 215 30.06 3.51 10.82
N HIS A 216 29.41 4.63 10.59
CA HIS A 216 29.99 5.98 10.77
C HIS A 216 29.69 6.66 12.12
N GLU A 217 28.80 6.10 12.96
CA GLU A 217 28.45 6.61 14.29
C GLU A 217 29.13 5.82 15.44
N THR A 218 29.95 4.84 15.13
CA THR A 218 30.78 4.08 16.09
C THR A 218 32.24 4.45 15.99
#